data_e1465b9fd08ca3b37d7aca278e240e3d
#
_entry.id   e1465b9fd08ca3b37d7aca278e240e3d
#
_cell.length_a   1.000
_cell.length_b   1.000
_cell.length_c   1.000
_cell.angle_alpha   90.00
_cell.angle_beta   90.00
_cell.angle_gamma   90.00
#
_symmetry.space_group_name_H-M   'P 1'
#
loop_
_entity.id
_entity.type
_entity.pdbx_description
1 polymer ?
#
loop_
_entity_poly.entity_id
_entity_poly.type
_entity_poly.pdbx_seq_one_letter_code
_entity_poly.pdbx_strand_id
1 'polypeptide(L)'
;MLKRFLFGVLGLCAWLPSEVASQPLHIPSCQVTAPPRSLHLDPFYKKYVDVNGLPLISSSRVPDSCFVAAHRTLYAMTSLLKPEVLSAMQKAGARIAIMARYEGETDLPERRYLVNDTSLNWDVRARGMGGVLHAPLTSCAEENILAYQIDKYHAEDILVHEFAHAIHLMGILQVEPDINDRLCALLAKAKARGIYKDTYRLSNHEEYFAEAVQDWFNVNAEVQHADGKHNWINTREELRSADPDMYALLSRYFPATDMQVSRHDHGNQFTCDESDLEAARLFRFTGARQKVEEGYMPFRGHRVYYRMVGERHEGKAPIVLLHGGPGSTHNYFELLDQIAETGHQVIMYDQLGCGLSYVEGHPEWWKTDTWVDELDSLRQYLHLDQVHLLGQSWGGMLALAYVYERHPEGVKSLILSSTNPSASIWVEEQHRLVKYLPEKEQKAIARAEATGNFSDKAYQRAIAHYMELHCAAPVSPSSPECLRRPKRAGTLSYICGWGPNELNATGDLKDFEYIEKMRSIRIPTLVISGSEDLCTPAIAKAMDDALPHSRWELFAGSRHMPFVEDHEHYCRVLAQWLLTHR
;
A
#
# COMPACT_ATOMS: atom_id res chain seq x y z
N MET A 1 -61.76 -34.07 60.51
CA MET A 1 -60.64 -35.00 60.40
C MET A 1 -60.08 -34.89 58.99
N LEU A 2 -58.93 -34.20 58.85
CA LEU A 2 -58.31 -33.86 57.58
C LEU A 2 -57.27 -34.95 57.22
N LYS A 3 -57.40 -35.56 56.06
CA LYS A 3 -56.32 -36.42 55.49
C LYS A 3 -55.55 -35.57 54.43
N ARG A 4 -54.29 -35.33 54.68
CA ARG A 4 -53.33 -34.75 53.78
C ARG A 4 -52.93 -35.76 52.71
N PHE A 5 -53.04 -35.39 51.42
CA PHE A 5 -52.37 -36.05 50.29
C PHE A 5 -51.09 -35.30 49.96
N LEU A 6 -49.96 -36.00 50.05
CA LEU A 6 -48.68 -35.55 49.53
C LEU A 6 -48.60 -35.98 48.07
N PHE A 7 -48.49 -35.02 47.14
CA PHE A 7 -48.04 -35.25 45.76
C PHE A 7 -46.55 -34.93 45.67
N GLY A 8 -45.75 -35.98 45.37
CA GLY A 8 -44.34 -35.84 45.06
C GLY A 8 -44.18 -35.28 43.64
N VAL A 9 -43.53 -34.13 43.51
CA VAL A 9 -43.09 -33.59 42.22
C VAL A 9 -41.69 -34.15 41.97
N LEU A 10 -41.56 -35.05 40.97
CA LEU A 10 -40.30 -35.45 40.39
C LEU A 10 -39.78 -34.26 39.54
N GLY A 11 -38.79 -33.57 40.08
CA GLY A 11 -38.06 -32.54 39.31
C GLY A 11 -37.21 -33.19 38.22
N LEU A 12 -37.58 -32.98 36.98
CA LEU A 12 -36.66 -33.13 35.85
C LEU A 12 -35.65 -31.97 35.94
N CYS A 13 -34.43 -32.26 36.43
CA CYS A 13 -33.30 -31.37 36.19
C CYS A 13 -32.95 -31.45 34.71
N ALA A 14 -33.44 -30.48 33.94
CA ALA A 14 -32.88 -30.19 32.63
C ALA A 14 -31.44 -29.73 32.83
N TRP A 15 -30.49 -30.48 32.35
CA TRP A 15 -29.11 -30.04 32.18
C TRP A 15 -29.11 -28.92 31.15
N LEU A 16 -29.05 -27.68 31.60
CA LEU A 16 -28.61 -26.57 30.80
C LEU A 16 -27.10 -26.74 30.57
N PRO A 17 -26.62 -26.73 29.34
CA PRO A 17 -25.18 -26.72 29.12
C PRO A 17 -24.60 -25.47 29.77
N SER A 18 -23.60 -25.65 30.63
CA SER A 18 -22.86 -24.58 31.27
C SER A 18 -22.36 -23.60 30.18
N GLU A 19 -22.58 -22.32 30.43
CA GLU A 19 -21.91 -21.27 29.66
C GLU A 19 -20.41 -21.54 29.63
N VAL A 20 -19.89 -21.81 28.46
CA VAL A 20 -18.45 -21.84 28.23
C VAL A 20 -18.02 -20.38 28.31
N ALA A 21 -17.58 -19.95 29.48
CA ALA A 21 -16.96 -18.63 29.65
C ALA A 21 -15.79 -18.54 28.67
N SER A 22 -15.84 -17.58 27.79
CA SER A 22 -14.78 -17.31 26.80
C SER A 22 -13.50 -16.98 27.55
N GLN A 23 -12.55 -17.92 27.61
CA GLN A 23 -11.21 -17.56 28.04
C GLN A 23 -10.56 -16.73 26.93
N PRO A 24 -9.89 -15.62 27.26
CA PRO A 24 -9.22 -14.83 26.27
C PRO A 24 -8.15 -15.69 25.56
N LEU A 25 -8.30 -15.87 24.26
CA LEU A 25 -7.33 -16.58 23.44
C LEU A 25 -6.00 -15.81 23.43
N HIS A 26 -4.94 -16.45 23.93
CA HIS A 26 -3.60 -15.86 23.84
C HIS A 26 -3.08 -16.01 22.40
N ILE A 27 -3.03 -14.91 21.65
CA ILE A 27 -2.49 -14.87 20.30
C ILE A 27 -1.04 -14.39 20.37
N PRO A 28 -0.05 -15.18 19.91
CA PRO A 28 1.34 -14.76 19.91
C PRO A 28 1.54 -13.57 18.97
N SER A 29 2.51 -12.72 19.28
CA SER A 29 2.95 -11.67 18.35
C SER A 29 3.58 -12.30 17.11
N CYS A 30 3.37 -11.71 15.95
CA CYS A 30 4.03 -12.11 14.72
C CYS A 30 5.05 -11.06 14.27
N GLN A 31 6.03 -11.51 13.49
CA GLN A 31 7.01 -10.64 12.84
C GLN A 31 6.93 -10.86 11.33
N VAL A 32 6.76 -9.77 10.59
CA VAL A 32 6.77 -9.81 9.11
C VAL A 32 8.23 -9.95 8.64
N THR A 33 8.46 -10.92 7.79
CA THR A 33 9.79 -11.23 7.23
C THR A 33 9.71 -11.46 5.72
N ALA A 34 10.85 -11.63 5.06
CA ALA A 34 10.85 -12.16 3.71
C ALA A 34 10.46 -13.65 3.71
N PRO A 35 9.80 -14.14 2.64
CA PRO A 35 9.46 -15.55 2.53
C PRO A 35 10.68 -16.47 2.60
N PRO A 36 10.63 -17.57 3.38
CA PRO A 36 11.69 -18.58 3.37
C PRO A 36 11.90 -19.17 1.98
N ARG A 37 13.15 -19.33 1.55
CA ARG A 37 13.47 -19.92 0.24
C ARG A 37 12.90 -21.33 0.04
N SER A 38 12.72 -22.09 1.13
CA SER A 38 12.14 -23.45 1.12
C SER A 38 10.68 -23.49 0.64
N LEU A 39 9.96 -22.38 0.67
CA LEU A 39 8.60 -22.30 0.16
C LEU A 39 8.50 -22.17 -1.36
N HIS A 40 9.61 -21.89 -2.05
CA HIS A 40 9.68 -21.76 -3.52
C HIS A 40 8.57 -20.88 -4.11
N LEU A 41 8.24 -19.75 -3.43
CA LEU A 41 7.20 -18.83 -3.87
C LEU A 41 7.67 -17.99 -5.07
N ASP A 42 6.69 -17.52 -5.87
CA ASP A 42 6.94 -16.55 -6.92
C ASP A 42 7.60 -15.28 -6.35
N PRO A 43 8.54 -14.66 -7.08
CA PRO A 43 9.20 -13.40 -6.66
C PRO A 43 8.25 -12.23 -6.40
N PHE A 44 6.99 -12.31 -6.81
CA PHE A 44 5.95 -11.35 -6.45
C PHE A 44 5.80 -11.22 -4.93
N TYR A 45 5.88 -12.34 -4.20
CA TYR A 45 5.73 -12.35 -2.75
C TYR A 45 7.01 -11.86 -2.06
N LYS A 46 6.88 -10.78 -1.29
CA LYS A 46 7.99 -10.12 -0.59
C LYS A 46 7.86 -10.20 0.92
N LYS A 47 6.64 -10.43 1.43
CA LYS A 47 6.34 -10.47 2.85
C LYS A 47 5.72 -11.81 3.25
N TYR A 48 6.02 -12.23 4.47
CA TYR A 48 5.63 -13.53 5.00
C TYR A 48 5.46 -13.50 6.53
N VAL A 49 4.46 -14.23 7.00
CA VAL A 49 4.26 -14.63 8.40
C VAL A 49 3.81 -16.10 8.41
N ASP A 50 4.28 -16.88 9.38
CA ASP A 50 3.76 -18.22 9.64
C ASP A 50 2.51 -18.16 10.53
N VAL A 51 1.47 -18.86 10.13
CA VAL A 51 0.24 -19.02 10.92
C VAL A 51 0.00 -20.52 11.16
N ASN A 52 0.52 -21.05 12.23
CA ASN A 52 0.39 -22.49 12.56
C ASN A 52 0.83 -23.41 11.41
N GLY A 53 1.93 -23.05 10.73
CA GLY A 53 2.47 -23.79 9.59
C GLY A 53 1.78 -23.51 8.25
N LEU A 54 0.91 -22.52 8.18
CA LEU A 54 0.29 -22.02 6.94
C LEU A 54 0.93 -20.68 6.56
N PRO A 55 1.45 -20.53 5.33
CA PRO A 55 2.03 -19.28 4.86
C PRO A 55 1.00 -18.17 4.68
N LEU A 56 1.17 -17.05 5.36
CA LEU A 56 0.51 -15.77 5.07
C LEU A 56 1.50 -14.91 4.30
N ILE A 57 1.17 -14.51 3.07
CA ILE A 57 2.09 -13.92 2.10
C ILE A 57 1.48 -12.70 1.39
N SER A 58 2.31 -11.80 0.91
CA SER A 58 1.89 -10.70 0.03
C SER A 58 3.04 -10.10 -0.78
N SER A 59 2.71 -9.19 -1.69
CA SER A 59 3.65 -8.25 -2.29
C SER A 59 4.26 -7.32 -1.23
N SER A 60 5.23 -6.49 -1.63
CA SER A 60 5.78 -5.44 -0.75
C SER A 60 4.78 -4.33 -0.41
N ARG A 61 3.69 -4.21 -1.16
CA ARG A 61 2.72 -3.11 -1.11
C ARG A 61 1.75 -3.17 0.07
N VAL A 62 1.58 -4.33 0.68
CA VAL A 62 0.67 -4.52 1.83
C VAL A 62 1.38 -4.06 3.12
N PRO A 63 0.77 -3.19 3.95
CA PRO A 63 1.39 -2.73 5.19
C PRO A 63 1.52 -3.85 6.22
N ASP A 64 2.54 -3.78 7.08
CA ASP A 64 2.79 -4.80 8.11
C ASP A 64 1.65 -4.90 9.14
N SER A 65 0.94 -3.78 9.39
CA SER A 65 -0.26 -3.76 10.23
C SER A 65 -1.35 -4.71 9.73
N CYS A 66 -1.47 -4.87 8.40
CA CYS A 66 -2.40 -5.81 7.80
C CYS A 66 -2.03 -7.27 8.11
N PHE A 67 -0.74 -7.59 8.11
CA PHE A 67 -0.25 -8.91 8.53
C PHE A 67 -0.56 -9.20 9.99
N VAL A 68 -0.39 -8.21 10.86
CA VAL A 68 -0.70 -8.36 12.30
C VAL A 68 -2.20 -8.61 12.51
N ALA A 69 -3.06 -7.89 11.80
CA ALA A 69 -4.51 -8.07 11.86
C ALA A 69 -4.91 -9.44 11.30
N ALA A 70 -4.46 -9.79 10.09
CA ALA A 70 -4.74 -11.09 9.46
C ALA A 70 -4.22 -12.27 10.29
N HIS A 71 -3.01 -12.16 10.84
CA HIS A 71 -2.45 -13.20 11.71
C HIS A 71 -3.35 -13.48 12.92
N ARG A 72 -3.88 -12.43 13.55
CA ARG A 72 -4.79 -12.59 14.71
C ARG A 72 -6.05 -13.37 14.34
N THR A 73 -6.69 -13.00 13.23
CA THR A 73 -7.87 -13.67 12.68
C THR A 73 -7.58 -15.13 12.35
N LEU A 74 -6.57 -15.40 11.54
CA LEU A 74 -6.21 -16.74 11.08
C LEU A 74 -5.74 -17.64 12.24
N TYR A 75 -4.98 -17.09 13.18
CA TYR A 75 -4.55 -17.85 14.38
C TYR A 75 -5.76 -18.25 15.22
N ALA A 76 -6.72 -17.36 15.44
CA ALA A 76 -7.95 -17.70 16.16
C ALA A 76 -8.73 -18.82 15.45
N MET A 77 -8.90 -18.73 14.12
CA MET A 77 -9.60 -19.74 13.32
C MET A 77 -8.91 -21.11 13.31
N THR A 78 -7.59 -21.17 13.49
CA THR A 78 -6.82 -22.42 13.45
C THR A 78 -6.50 -22.98 14.84
N SER A 79 -6.71 -22.24 15.91
CA SER A 79 -6.22 -22.56 17.27
C SER A 79 -6.83 -23.81 17.89
N LEU A 80 -8.05 -24.19 17.52
CA LEU A 80 -8.75 -25.40 18.01
C LEU A 80 -8.92 -26.47 16.92
N LEU A 81 -8.38 -26.25 15.72
CA LEU A 81 -8.42 -27.29 14.70
C LEU A 81 -7.64 -28.53 15.17
N LYS A 82 -8.21 -29.68 14.92
CA LYS A 82 -7.52 -30.97 15.19
C LYS A 82 -6.20 -30.98 14.38
N PRO A 83 -5.12 -31.55 14.95
CA PRO A 83 -3.83 -31.64 14.26
C PRO A 83 -3.92 -32.28 12.87
N GLU A 84 -4.82 -33.26 12.69
CA GLU A 84 -5.05 -33.93 11.42
C GLU A 84 -5.64 -32.99 10.36
N VAL A 85 -6.56 -32.10 10.77
CA VAL A 85 -7.19 -31.09 9.88
C VAL A 85 -6.13 -30.08 9.41
N LEU A 86 -5.35 -29.54 10.35
CA LEU A 86 -4.27 -28.61 10.03
C LEU A 86 -3.20 -29.27 9.14
N SER A 87 -2.83 -30.53 9.47
CA SER A 87 -1.89 -31.31 8.65
C SER A 87 -2.40 -31.57 7.23
N ALA A 88 -3.71 -31.79 7.06
CA ALA A 88 -4.32 -31.94 5.74
C ALA A 88 -4.21 -30.65 4.93
N MET A 89 -4.52 -29.49 5.53
CA MET A 89 -4.35 -28.20 4.89
C MET A 89 -2.90 -27.92 4.47
N GLN A 90 -1.93 -28.20 5.34
CA GLN A 90 -0.50 -28.06 5.05
C GLN A 90 -0.06 -28.96 3.89
N LYS A 91 -0.50 -30.23 3.89
CA LYS A 91 -0.21 -31.19 2.80
C LYS A 91 -0.85 -30.79 1.47
N ALA A 92 -2.02 -30.15 1.51
CA ALA A 92 -2.66 -29.58 0.34
C ALA A 92 -1.94 -28.34 -0.20
N GLY A 93 -0.97 -27.80 0.54
CA GLY A 93 -0.26 -26.56 0.17
C GLY A 93 -1.07 -25.30 0.42
N ALA A 94 -2.02 -25.36 1.37
CA ALA A 94 -2.85 -24.21 1.74
C ALA A 94 -1.99 -23.02 2.15
N ARG A 95 -2.31 -21.86 1.59
CA ARG A 95 -1.64 -20.57 1.86
C ARG A 95 -2.63 -19.43 1.71
N ILE A 96 -2.31 -18.31 2.33
CA ILE A 96 -3.17 -17.13 2.34
C ILE A 96 -2.40 -15.97 1.74
N ALA A 97 -2.94 -15.31 0.71
CA ALA A 97 -2.38 -14.12 0.10
C ALA A 97 -3.20 -12.88 0.45
N ILE A 98 -2.54 -11.83 0.93
CA ILE A 98 -3.16 -10.52 1.07
C ILE A 98 -2.86 -9.72 -0.19
N MET A 99 -3.92 -9.18 -0.83
CA MET A 99 -3.81 -8.25 -1.96
C MET A 99 -3.76 -6.82 -1.42
N ALA A 100 -2.84 -6.01 -1.94
CA ALA A 100 -2.90 -4.58 -1.71
C ALA A 100 -4.17 -3.97 -2.33
N ARG A 101 -4.60 -2.80 -1.84
CA ARG A 101 -5.83 -2.14 -2.34
C ARG A 101 -5.89 -1.94 -3.85
N TYR A 102 -4.74 -1.81 -4.51
CA TYR A 102 -4.63 -1.65 -5.96
C TYR A 102 -4.27 -2.94 -6.70
N GLU A 103 -4.15 -4.05 -6.01
CA GLU A 103 -3.96 -5.36 -6.60
C GLU A 103 -5.31 -6.08 -6.74
N GLY A 104 -5.47 -6.83 -7.81
CA GLY A 104 -6.62 -7.70 -8.04
C GLY A 104 -6.25 -9.18 -7.92
N GLU A 105 -7.23 -10.05 -8.09
CA GLU A 105 -7.00 -11.50 -8.12
C GLU A 105 -6.03 -11.93 -9.22
N THR A 106 -6.04 -11.23 -10.36
CA THR A 106 -5.17 -11.55 -11.51
C THR A 106 -3.72 -11.11 -11.31
N ASP A 107 -3.41 -10.25 -10.34
CA ASP A 107 -2.03 -9.92 -9.97
C ASP A 107 -1.35 -11.06 -9.19
N LEU A 108 -2.13 -11.89 -8.50
CA LEU A 108 -1.61 -13.05 -7.76
C LEU A 108 -1.07 -14.11 -8.74
N PRO A 109 0.20 -14.56 -8.59
CA PRO A 109 0.84 -15.48 -9.53
C PRO A 109 0.03 -16.73 -9.84
N GLU A 110 -0.62 -17.31 -8.83
CA GLU A 110 -1.42 -18.53 -8.94
C GLU A 110 -2.75 -18.31 -9.64
N ARG A 111 -3.17 -17.06 -9.83
CA ARG A 111 -4.48 -16.70 -10.41
C ARG A 111 -4.41 -15.88 -11.68
N ARG A 112 -3.21 -15.64 -12.23
CA ARG A 112 -3.02 -14.93 -13.50
C ARG A 112 -3.81 -15.54 -14.65
N TYR A 113 -4.14 -16.83 -14.58
CA TYR A 113 -4.96 -17.49 -15.60
C TYR A 113 -6.38 -16.93 -15.69
N LEU A 114 -6.89 -16.27 -14.64
CA LEU A 114 -8.22 -15.66 -14.61
C LEU A 114 -8.37 -14.48 -15.61
N VAL A 115 -7.25 -13.90 -16.05
CA VAL A 115 -7.22 -12.90 -17.14
C VAL A 115 -7.87 -13.44 -18.43
N ASN A 116 -7.83 -14.76 -18.65
CA ASN A 116 -8.39 -15.40 -19.84
C ASN A 116 -9.90 -15.62 -19.75
N ASP A 117 -10.51 -15.43 -18.60
CA ASP A 117 -11.97 -15.49 -18.44
C ASP A 117 -12.59 -14.13 -18.84
N THR A 118 -13.05 -14.05 -20.08
CA THR A 118 -13.66 -12.83 -20.62
C THR A 118 -15.11 -12.63 -20.18
N SER A 119 -15.70 -13.58 -19.44
CA SER A 119 -17.08 -13.49 -18.95
C SER A 119 -17.20 -12.63 -17.69
N LEU A 120 -16.12 -12.54 -16.90
CA LEU A 120 -16.06 -11.79 -15.65
C LEU A 120 -14.75 -11.01 -15.55
N ASN A 121 -14.83 -9.81 -14.98
CA ASN A 121 -13.65 -9.12 -14.49
C ASN A 121 -13.40 -9.51 -13.03
N TRP A 122 -12.46 -10.43 -12.80
CA TRP A 122 -12.18 -10.98 -11.48
C TRP A 122 -11.63 -9.94 -10.50
N ASP A 123 -10.86 -8.96 -10.97
CA ASP A 123 -10.26 -7.91 -10.14
C ASP A 123 -11.31 -6.95 -9.55
N VAL A 124 -12.46 -6.84 -10.25
CA VAL A 124 -13.62 -6.09 -9.79
C VAL A 124 -14.58 -6.98 -8.99
N ARG A 125 -14.84 -8.18 -9.52
CA ARG A 125 -15.84 -9.10 -8.96
C ARG A 125 -15.49 -9.56 -7.55
N ALA A 126 -14.21 -9.86 -7.27
CA ALA A 126 -13.77 -10.47 -6.02
C ALA A 126 -12.65 -9.68 -5.34
N ARG A 127 -12.84 -9.41 -4.05
CA ARG A 127 -11.78 -8.88 -3.17
C ARG A 127 -11.34 -9.92 -2.13
N GLY A 128 -11.71 -11.17 -2.36
CA GLY A 128 -11.33 -12.38 -1.67
C GLY A 128 -11.84 -13.58 -2.43
N MET A 129 -11.16 -14.70 -2.32
CA MET A 129 -11.55 -16.01 -2.89
C MET A 129 -10.99 -17.15 -2.03
N GLY A 130 -11.83 -18.13 -1.71
CA GLY A 130 -11.45 -19.31 -0.95
C GLY A 130 -10.48 -20.22 -1.69
N GLY A 131 -9.58 -20.86 -0.93
CA GLY A 131 -8.69 -21.89 -1.44
C GLY A 131 -9.38 -23.24 -1.56
N VAL A 132 -9.05 -23.98 -2.62
CA VAL A 132 -9.55 -25.35 -2.87
C VAL A 132 -8.37 -26.27 -3.20
N LEU A 133 -8.55 -27.61 -3.18
CA LEU A 133 -7.45 -28.56 -3.36
C LEU A 133 -6.62 -28.36 -4.64
N HIS A 134 -7.26 -27.99 -5.75
CA HIS A 134 -6.56 -27.75 -7.02
C HIS A 134 -6.03 -26.32 -7.19
N ALA A 135 -6.45 -25.39 -6.30
CA ALA A 135 -5.98 -24.01 -6.22
C ALA A 135 -5.88 -23.58 -4.74
N PRO A 136 -4.84 -24.01 -4.01
CA PRO A 136 -4.79 -23.96 -2.54
C PRO A 136 -4.41 -22.57 -2.00
N LEU A 137 -4.81 -21.49 -2.70
CA LEU A 137 -4.59 -20.12 -2.31
C LEU A 137 -5.91 -19.48 -1.88
N THR A 138 -6.01 -19.11 -0.61
CA THR A 138 -7.03 -18.15 -0.14
C THR A 138 -6.50 -16.75 -0.34
N SER A 139 -7.32 -15.83 -0.84
CA SER A 139 -6.97 -14.41 -0.92
C SER A 139 -7.94 -13.55 -0.14
N CYS A 140 -7.47 -12.39 0.30
CA CYS A 140 -8.28 -11.31 0.83
C CYS A 140 -7.57 -9.98 0.61
N ALA A 141 -8.33 -8.91 0.40
CA ALA A 141 -7.77 -7.58 0.19
C ALA A 141 -7.49 -6.84 1.50
N GLU A 142 -6.44 -6.01 1.51
CA GLU A 142 -6.03 -5.25 2.69
C GLU A 142 -7.13 -4.31 3.20
N GLU A 143 -7.93 -3.74 2.30
CA GLU A 143 -9.01 -2.82 2.69
C GLU A 143 -10.10 -3.48 3.52
N ASN A 144 -10.38 -4.76 3.31
CA ASN A 144 -11.32 -5.49 4.15
C ASN A 144 -10.70 -5.86 5.51
N ILE A 145 -9.45 -6.36 5.51
CA ILE A 145 -8.74 -6.75 6.74
C ILE A 145 -8.54 -5.55 7.68
N LEU A 146 -8.23 -4.38 7.12
CA LEU A 146 -8.00 -3.14 7.88
C LEU A 146 -9.24 -2.24 7.97
N ALA A 147 -10.38 -2.69 7.43
CA ALA A 147 -11.64 -1.96 7.43
C ALA A 147 -11.54 -0.52 6.89
N TYR A 148 -10.91 -0.35 5.74
CA TYR A 148 -10.85 0.93 5.06
C TYR A 148 -12.24 1.36 4.56
N GLN A 149 -12.49 2.66 4.43
CA GLN A 149 -13.76 3.17 3.91
C GLN A 149 -14.08 2.71 2.48
N ILE A 150 -13.05 2.37 1.72
CA ILE A 150 -13.15 1.82 0.36
C ILE A 150 -13.48 0.32 0.30
N ASP A 151 -13.64 -0.33 1.45
CA ASP A 151 -14.04 -1.73 1.50
C ASP A 151 -15.49 -1.87 1.08
N LYS A 152 -15.73 -2.55 -0.05
CA LYS A 152 -17.09 -2.74 -0.59
C LYS A 152 -17.96 -3.69 0.23
N TYR A 153 -17.38 -4.45 1.13
CA TYR A 153 -18.09 -5.40 2.00
C TYR A 153 -18.46 -4.78 3.35
N HIS A 154 -17.83 -3.65 3.70
CA HIS A 154 -18.09 -2.85 4.90
C HIS A 154 -18.08 -3.65 6.22
N ALA A 155 -19.19 -4.27 6.59
CA ALA A 155 -19.36 -4.93 7.89
C ALA A 155 -18.91 -6.40 7.90
N GLU A 156 -18.65 -7.00 6.74
CA GLU A 156 -18.25 -8.39 6.63
C GLU A 156 -16.73 -8.56 6.71
N ASP A 157 -16.26 -9.55 7.46
CA ASP A 157 -14.86 -10.00 7.39
C ASP A 157 -14.72 -11.10 6.32
N ILE A 158 -14.26 -10.69 5.15
CA ILE A 158 -14.09 -11.57 3.99
C ILE A 158 -12.92 -12.55 4.21
N LEU A 159 -11.91 -12.19 5.00
CA LEU A 159 -10.84 -13.14 5.33
C LEU A 159 -11.39 -14.34 6.11
N VAL A 160 -12.30 -14.11 7.05
CA VAL A 160 -12.98 -15.19 7.80
C VAL A 160 -13.79 -16.06 6.86
N HIS A 161 -14.57 -15.44 5.95
CA HIS A 161 -15.40 -16.16 4.98
C HIS A 161 -14.57 -17.07 4.08
N GLU A 162 -13.60 -16.50 3.38
CA GLU A 162 -12.78 -17.21 2.39
C GLU A 162 -11.86 -18.26 3.03
N PHE A 163 -11.36 -17.98 4.23
CA PHE A 163 -10.54 -18.95 4.94
C PHE A 163 -11.39 -20.07 5.55
N ALA A 164 -12.68 -19.84 5.86
CA ALA A 164 -13.61 -20.90 6.24
C ALA A 164 -13.80 -21.92 5.11
N HIS A 165 -13.92 -21.49 3.85
CA HIS A 165 -13.89 -22.40 2.70
C HIS A 165 -12.63 -23.24 2.65
N ALA A 166 -11.46 -22.64 2.86
CA ALA A 166 -10.20 -23.38 2.89
C ALA A 166 -10.13 -24.42 4.04
N ILE A 167 -10.56 -24.05 5.23
CA ILE A 167 -10.64 -24.97 6.38
C ILE A 167 -11.60 -26.12 6.07
N HIS A 168 -12.76 -25.84 5.48
CA HIS A 168 -13.75 -26.84 5.11
C HIS A 168 -13.18 -27.80 4.05
N LEU A 169 -12.75 -27.27 2.89
CA LEU A 169 -12.48 -28.08 1.69
C LEU A 169 -11.09 -28.74 1.73
N MET A 170 -10.08 -28.06 2.27
CA MET A 170 -8.71 -28.56 2.33
C MET A 170 -8.35 -29.21 3.66
N GLY A 171 -9.13 -28.99 4.71
CA GLY A 171 -8.91 -29.50 6.04
C GLY A 171 -9.96 -30.52 6.47
N ILE A 172 -11.14 -30.06 6.87
CA ILE A 172 -12.17 -30.90 7.49
C ILE A 172 -12.62 -32.02 6.57
N LEU A 173 -12.93 -31.73 5.30
CA LEU A 173 -13.38 -32.71 4.32
C LEU A 173 -12.35 -33.83 4.07
N GLN A 174 -11.07 -33.54 4.23
CA GLN A 174 -10.00 -34.53 4.06
C GLN A 174 -9.87 -35.50 5.24
N VAL A 175 -10.44 -35.16 6.40
CA VAL A 175 -10.39 -35.93 7.66
C VAL A 175 -11.76 -36.52 8.01
N GLU A 176 -12.80 -35.78 7.70
CA GLU A 176 -14.22 -36.19 7.94
C GLU A 176 -14.96 -36.18 6.59
N PRO A 177 -14.85 -37.23 5.75
CA PRO A 177 -15.43 -37.25 4.39
C PRO A 177 -16.95 -37.12 4.34
N ASP A 178 -17.66 -37.37 5.44
CA ASP A 178 -19.11 -37.22 5.58
C ASP A 178 -19.55 -35.78 5.90
N ILE A 179 -18.63 -34.84 6.04
CA ILE A 179 -18.98 -33.46 6.43
C ILE A 179 -19.93 -32.79 5.45
N ASN A 180 -19.72 -32.99 4.14
CA ASN A 180 -20.60 -32.41 3.11
C ASN A 180 -22.04 -32.97 3.20
N ASP A 181 -22.19 -34.26 3.43
CA ASP A 181 -23.52 -34.87 3.63
C ASP A 181 -24.22 -34.27 4.86
N ARG A 182 -23.48 -34.07 5.93
CA ARG A 182 -23.98 -33.42 7.15
C ARG A 182 -24.37 -31.97 6.90
N LEU A 183 -23.53 -31.20 6.22
CA LEU A 183 -23.82 -29.80 5.87
C LEU A 183 -25.05 -29.70 4.94
N CYS A 184 -25.17 -30.59 3.94
CA CYS A 184 -26.34 -30.67 3.08
C CYS A 184 -27.62 -30.98 3.89
N ALA A 185 -27.56 -31.90 4.84
CA ALA A 185 -28.69 -32.20 5.69
C ALA A 185 -29.10 -31.03 6.60
N LEU A 186 -28.13 -30.30 7.17
CA LEU A 186 -28.38 -29.12 7.97
C LEU A 186 -28.95 -27.97 7.10
N LEU A 187 -28.42 -27.74 5.91
CA LEU A 187 -28.93 -26.76 4.97
C LEU A 187 -30.39 -27.07 4.56
N ALA A 188 -30.69 -28.32 4.27
CA ALA A 188 -32.06 -28.73 3.94
C ALA A 188 -33.03 -28.47 5.11
N LYS A 189 -32.59 -28.73 6.35
CA LYS A 189 -33.35 -28.44 7.57
C LYS A 189 -33.54 -26.93 7.77
N ALA A 190 -32.49 -26.11 7.55
CA ALA A 190 -32.57 -24.68 7.62
C ALA A 190 -33.54 -24.09 6.57
N LYS A 191 -33.47 -24.59 5.33
CA LYS A 191 -34.42 -24.25 4.26
C LYS A 191 -35.88 -24.57 4.63
N ALA A 192 -36.11 -25.75 5.19
CA ALA A 192 -37.45 -26.17 5.62
C ALA A 192 -38.01 -25.30 6.77
N ARG A 193 -37.14 -24.74 7.61
CA ARG A 193 -37.50 -23.81 8.70
C ARG A 193 -37.64 -22.36 8.24
N GLY A 194 -37.16 -22.04 7.02
CA GLY A 194 -37.23 -20.67 6.44
C GLY A 194 -36.34 -19.63 7.13
N ILE A 195 -35.33 -20.03 7.93
CA ILE A 195 -34.56 -19.11 8.77
C ILE A 195 -33.59 -18.22 7.99
N TYR A 196 -33.14 -18.63 6.81
CA TYR A 196 -32.21 -17.87 5.94
C TYR A 196 -32.86 -17.55 4.59
N LYS A 197 -34.18 -17.42 4.57
CA LYS A 197 -34.88 -17.09 3.33
C LYS A 197 -34.35 -15.79 2.74
N ASP A 198 -34.16 -15.78 1.41
CA ASP A 198 -33.69 -14.64 0.64
C ASP A 198 -32.27 -14.15 1.08
N THR A 199 -31.36 -15.09 1.40
CA THR A 199 -29.94 -14.82 1.69
C THR A 199 -29.02 -15.65 0.79
N TYR A 200 -27.77 -15.18 0.63
CA TYR A 200 -26.71 -15.86 -0.13
C TYR A 200 -26.31 -17.19 0.50
N ARG A 201 -26.39 -17.29 1.81
CA ARG A 201 -26.14 -18.49 2.63
C ARG A 201 -26.88 -19.75 2.12
N LEU A 202 -28.05 -19.61 1.52
CA LEU A 202 -28.82 -20.72 0.97
C LEU A 202 -28.36 -21.19 -0.41
N SER A 203 -27.36 -20.58 -1.03
CA SER A 203 -26.87 -20.93 -2.37
C SER A 203 -26.40 -22.39 -2.44
N ASN A 204 -25.54 -22.78 -1.51
CA ASN A 204 -25.00 -24.14 -1.39
C ASN A 204 -24.52 -24.42 0.04
N HIS A 205 -24.05 -25.62 0.31
CA HIS A 205 -23.61 -26.03 1.66
C HIS A 205 -22.24 -25.42 2.05
N GLU A 206 -21.43 -25.00 1.09
CA GLU A 206 -20.14 -24.36 1.33
C GLU A 206 -20.36 -22.92 1.81
N GLU A 207 -21.24 -22.17 1.16
CA GLU A 207 -21.64 -20.82 1.58
C GLU A 207 -22.37 -20.86 2.94
N TYR A 208 -23.22 -21.87 3.13
CA TYR A 208 -23.91 -22.08 4.40
C TYR A 208 -22.92 -22.25 5.57
N PHE A 209 -21.82 -22.96 5.33
CA PHE A 209 -20.75 -23.12 6.32
C PHE A 209 -19.98 -21.82 6.52
N ALA A 210 -19.52 -21.17 5.46
CA ALA A 210 -18.67 -19.99 5.54
C ALA A 210 -19.36 -18.79 6.22
N GLU A 211 -20.61 -18.53 5.84
CA GLU A 211 -21.46 -17.52 6.48
C GLU A 211 -21.70 -17.82 7.96
N ALA A 212 -21.93 -19.08 8.34
CA ALA A 212 -22.10 -19.46 9.72
C ALA A 212 -20.80 -19.30 10.54
N VAL A 213 -19.63 -19.43 9.91
CA VAL A 213 -18.33 -19.15 10.56
C VAL A 213 -18.16 -17.64 10.80
N GLN A 214 -18.62 -16.77 9.91
CA GLN A 214 -18.64 -15.34 10.17
C GLN A 214 -19.54 -14.98 11.35
N ASP A 215 -20.75 -15.58 11.45
CA ASP A 215 -21.63 -15.41 12.64
C ASP A 215 -20.95 -15.93 13.92
N TRP A 216 -20.28 -17.09 13.83
CA TRP A 216 -19.57 -17.67 14.97
C TRP A 216 -18.55 -16.71 15.58
N PHE A 217 -17.86 -15.93 14.76
CA PHE A 217 -16.85 -14.97 15.20
C PHE A 217 -17.39 -13.55 15.38
N ASN A 218 -18.69 -13.31 15.20
CA ASN A 218 -19.36 -12.00 15.29
C ASN A 218 -18.82 -10.96 14.28
N VAL A 219 -18.55 -11.41 13.06
CA VAL A 219 -17.94 -10.58 12.00
C VAL A 219 -18.72 -10.62 10.68
N ASN A 220 -19.99 -11.00 10.72
CA ASN A 220 -20.89 -10.94 9.58
C ASN A 220 -21.67 -9.61 9.54
N ALA A 221 -22.23 -9.28 8.39
CA ALA A 221 -23.02 -8.06 8.22
C ALA A 221 -24.42 -8.20 8.85
N GLU A 222 -24.84 -7.17 9.60
CA GLU A 222 -26.19 -7.08 10.16
C GLU A 222 -27.12 -6.33 9.19
N VAL A 223 -28.27 -6.93 8.87
CA VAL A 223 -29.37 -6.25 8.17
C VAL A 223 -30.69 -6.63 8.82
N GLN A 224 -31.58 -5.64 9.00
CA GLN A 224 -32.88 -5.89 9.67
C GLN A 224 -33.81 -6.78 8.85
N HIS A 225 -33.72 -6.71 7.55
CA HIS A 225 -34.51 -7.51 6.60
C HIS A 225 -33.57 -8.13 5.58
N ALA A 226 -33.88 -9.36 5.15
CA ALA A 226 -33.07 -10.05 4.15
C ALA A 226 -32.96 -9.21 2.86
N ASP A 227 -31.73 -9.00 2.40
CA ASP A 227 -31.36 -8.14 1.28
C ASP A 227 -30.89 -8.91 0.03
N GLY A 228 -31.01 -10.22 0.04
CA GLY A 228 -30.49 -11.11 -0.99
C GLY A 228 -29.11 -11.69 -0.65
N LYS A 229 -28.44 -11.15 0.36
CA LYS A 229 -27.16 -11.65 0.87
C LYS A 229 -27.24 -12.02 2.34
N HIS A 230 -27.60 -11.08 3.20
CA HIS A 230 -27.62 -11.19 4.65
C HIS A 230 -29.03 -11.11 5.22
N ASN A 231 -29.13 -11.36 6.52
CA ASN A 231 -30.33 -11.13 7.35
C ASN A 231 -29.90 -10.69 8.77
N TRP A 232 -30.82 -10.75 9.72
CA TRP A 232 -30.59 -10.37 11.11
C TRP A 232 -29.70 -11.34 11.90
N ILE A 233 -29.36 -12.53 11.37
CA ILE A 233 -28.51 -13.52 12.04
C ILE A 233 -27.07 -13.25 11.62
N ASN A 234 -26.29 -12.61 12.49
CA ASN A 234 -24.91 -12.20 12.21
C ASN A 234 -23.96 -12.36 13.40
N THR A 235 -24.50 -12.88 14.52
CA THR A 235 -23.72 -13.13 15.75
C THR A 235 -23.81 -14.58 16.18
N ARG A 236 -22.84 -15.01 16.99
CA ARG A 236 -22.81 -16.37 17.58
C ARG A 236 -24.06 -16.66 18.41
N GLU A 237 -24.56 -15.67 19.14
CA GLU A 237 -25.77 -15.82 19.97
C GLU A 237 -27.03 -16.02 19.13
N GLU A 238 -27.16 -15.25 18.05
CA GLU A 238 -28.27 -15.38 17.10
C GLU A 238 -28.19 -16.70 16.34
N LEU A 239 -26.98 -17.11 15.90
CA LEU A 239 -26.75 -18.41 15.30
C LEU A 239 -27.16 -19.53 16.27
N ARG A 240 -26.77 -19.46 17.56
CA ARG A 240 -27.15 -20.42 18.58
C ARG A 240 -28.66 -20.53 18.73
N SER A 241 -29.34 -19.39 18.70
CA SER A 241 -30.78 -19.29 18.83
C SER A 241 -31.54 -19.80 17.61
N ALA A 242 -31.11 -19.35 16.41
CA ALA A 242 -31.80 -19.61 15.16
C ALA A 242 -31.44 -20.97 14.56
N ASP A 243 -30.17 -21.39 14.63
CA ASP A 243 -29.63 -22.60 14.03
C ASP A 243 -28.73 -23.38 14.99
N PRO A 244 -29.29 -23.96 16.07
CA PRO A 244 -28.53 -24.65 17.11
C PRO A 244 -27.76 -25.88 16.60
N ASP A 245 -28.17 -26.49 15.51
CA ASP A 245 -27.47 -27.64 14.92
C ASP A 245 -26.17 -27.18 14.23
N MET A 246 -26.18 -26.11 13.48
CA MET A 246 -24.97 -25.48 12.90
C MET A 246 -24.05 -24.98 14.02
N TYR A 247 -24.60 -24.28 15.01
CA TYR A 247 -23.85 -23.85 16.19
C TYR A 247 -23.09 -25.04 16.85
N ALA A 248 -23.77 -26.15 17.06
CA ALA A 248 -23.17 -27.36 17.64
C ALA A 248 -22.09 -27.98 16.74
N LEU A 249 -22.24 -27.88 15.43
CA LEU A 249 -21.21 -28.31 14.49
C LEU A 249 -19.97 -27.44 14.60
N LEU A 250 -20.11 -26.10 14.54
CA LEU A 250 -18.98 -25.14 14.56
C LEU A 250 -18.22 -25.19 15.89
N SER A 251 -18.90 -25.42 17.03
CA SER A 251 -18.26 -25.53 18.33
C SER A 251 -17.21 -26.65 18.43
N ARG A 252 -17.20 -27.60 17.48
CA ARG A 252 -16.20 -28.67 17.38
C ARG A 252 -14.88 -28.22 16.76
N TYR A 253 -14.87 -27.10 16.02
CA TYR A 253 -13.73 -26.64 15.22
C TYR A 253 -13.18 -25.31 15.69
N PHE A 254 -14.02 -24.43 16.23
CA PHE A 254 -13.65 -23.04 16.47
C PHE A 254 -13.79 -22.63 17.95
N PRO A 255 -12.88 -21.79 18.49
CA PRO A 255 -13.02 -21.23 19.83
C PRO A 255 -14.19 -20.25 19.88
N ALA A 256 -14.88 -20.20 21.02
CA ALA A 256 -15.89 -19.18 21.28
C ALA A 256 -15.21 -17.85 21.67
N THR A 257 -14.51 -17.24 20.75
CA THR A 257 -13.86 -15.95 20.92
C THR A 257 -14.46 -14.93 19.96
N ASP A 258 -14.56 -13.66 20.41
CA ASP A 258 -15.02 -12.59 19.56
C ASP A 258 -13.82 -12.03 18.82
N MET A 259 -13.85 -12.12 17.52
CA MET A 259 -12.91 -11.40 16.68
C MET A 259 -13.46 -10.00 16.42
N GLN A 260 -13.54 -9.18 17.46
CA GLN A 260 -13.61 -7.75 17.23
C GLN A 260 -12.28 -7.34 16.57
N VAL A 261 -12.23 -7.48 15.28
CA VAL A 261 -11.39 -6.61 14.50
C VAL A 261 -11.98 -5.23 14.76
N SER A 262 -11.26 -4.41 15.50
CA SER A 262 -11.61 -3.00 15.52
C SER A 262 -11.43 -2.55 14.08
N ARG A 263 -12.53 -2.54 13.33
CA ARG A 263 -12.61 -1.98 11.97
C ARG A 263 -12.46 -0.47 12.07
N HIS A 264 -11.43 -0.03 12.78
CA HIS A 264 -11.07 1.35 12.92
C HIS A 264 -9.94 1.62 11.97
N ASP A 265 -10.21 2.53 11.10
CA ASP A 265 -9.23 3.21 10.31
C ASP A 265 -7.98 3.55 11.12
N HIS A 266 -6.88 2.92 10.76
CA HIS A 266 -5.60 3.15 11.38
C HIS A 266 -4.88 4.40 10.81
N GLY A 267 -5.63 5.43 10.46
CA GLY A 267 -5.10 6.76 10.17
C GLY A 267 -4.73 7.03 8.70
N ASN A 268 -4.80 6.05 7.82
CA ASN A 268 -4.57 6.23 6.39
C ASN A 268 -5.89 6.22 5.61
N GLN A 269 -6.81 7.12 5.97
CA GLN A 269 -8.10 7.23 5.29
C GLN A 269 -7.93 7.75 3.87
N PHE A 270 -7.99 6.82 2.97
CA PHE A 270 -8.21 7.06 1.58
C PHE A 270 -9.72 7.23 1.34
N THR A 271 -10.16 8.46 1.20
CA THR A 271 -11.50 8.74 0.67
C THR A 271 -11.42 8.79 -0.85
N CYS A 272 -11.70 7.70 -1.51
CA CYS A 272 -12.01 7.72 -2.94
C CYS A 272 -13.32 6.99 -3.18
N ASP A 273 -14.02 7.36 -4.24
CA ASP A 273 -15.22 6.65 -4.65
C ASP A 273 -14.85 5.22 -5.11
N GLU A 274 -15.73 4.25 -4.87
CA GLU A 274 -15.53 2.86 -5.31
C GLU A 274 -15.28 2.78 -6.82
N SER A 275 -15.97 3.60 -7.61
CA SER A 275 -15.79 3.70 -9.06
C SER A 275 -14.37 4.18 -9.46
N ASP A 276 -13.75 5.04 -8.67
CA ASP A 276 -12.39 5.53 -8.92
C ASP A 276 -11.36 4.46 -8.59
N LEU A 277 -11.58 3.73 -7.51
CA LEU A 277 -10.73 2.60 -7.14
C LEU A 277 -10.81 1.48 -8.18
N GLU A 278 -12.01 1.17 -8.66
CA GLU A 278 -12.24 0.21 -9.74
C GLU A 278 -11.53 0.65 -11.03
N ALA A 279 -11.71 1.90 -11.44
CA ALA A 279 -11.02 2.46 -12.59
C ALA A 279 -9.50 2.38 -12.47
N ALA A 280 -8.95 2.62 -11.26
CA ALA A 280 -7.53 2.50 -11.00
C ALA A 280 -7.00 1.05 -11.10
N ARG A 281 -7.79 0.07 -10.66
CA ARG A 281 -7.44 -1.36 -10.80
C ARG A 281 -7.44 -1.81 -12.25
N LEU A 282 -8.39 -1.31 -13.04
CA LEU A 282 -8.57 -1.67 -14.45
C LEU A 282 -7.62 -0.94 -15.39
N PHE A 283 -7.06 0.17 -14.96
CA PHE A 283 -6.23 0.99 -15.82
C PHE A 283 -5.00 0.22 -16.31
N ARG A 284 -4.77 0.29 -17.63
CA ARG A 284 -3.57 -0.26 -18.28
C ARG A 284 -3.04 0.76 -19.27
N PHE A 285 -1.73 0.94 -19.30
CA PHE A 285 -1.07 1.78 -20.30
C PHE A 285 -1.16 1.12 -21.67
N THR A 286 -1.50 1.92 -22.69
CA THR A 286 -1.59 1.46 -24.07
C THR A 286 -0.34 1.77 -24.89
N GLY A 287 0.54 2.62 -24.39
CA GLY A 287 1.69 3.17 -25.10
C GLY A 287 1.29 4.20 -26.16
N ALA A 288 0.11 4.78 -26.06
CA ALA A 288 -0.36 5.79 -27.01
C ALA A 288 0.52 7.03 -26.96
N ARG A 289 0.93 7.51 -28.15
CA ARG A 289 1.72 8.73 -28.27
C ARG A 289 0.90 9.93 -27.78
N GLN A 290 1.44 10.66 -26.83
CA GLN A 290 0.82 11.84 -26.27
C GLN A 290 1.23 13.11 -27.03
N LYS A 291 0.34 14.11 -27.05
CA LYS A 291 0.66 15.45 -27.54
C LYS A 291 1.66 16.11 -26.60
N VAL A 292 2.66 16.78 -27.16
CA VAL A 292 3.66 17.53 -26.40
C VAL A 292 3.61 18.99 -26.81
N GLU A 293 3.54 19.88 -25.83
CA GLU A 293 3.65 21.33 -25.99
C GLU A 293 4.77 21.88 -25.12
N GLU A 294 5.56 22.78 -25.64
CA GLU A 294 6.70 23.38 -24.96
C GLU A 294 6.58 24.91 -25.01
N GLY A 295 7.10 25.57 -23.98
CA GLY A 295 7.03 27.03 -23.92
C GLY A 295 7.95 27.62 -22.86
N TYR A 296 7.84 28.92 -22.71
CA TYR A 296 8.60 29.68 -21.74
C TYR A 296 7.71 30.65 -20.98
N MET A 297 7.82 30.61 -19.65
CA MET A 297 7.21 31.57 -18.74
C MET A 297 8.21 32.71 -18.42
N PRO A 298 7.82 33.98 -18.38
CA PRO A 298 8.66 35.05 -17.87
C PRO A 298 8.75 34.99 -16.35
N PHE A 299 9.96 35.03 -15.78
CA PHE A 299 10.19 35.08 -14.34
C PHE A 299 11.48 35.86 -14.02
N ARG A 300 11.43 36.87 -13.15
CA ARG A 300 12.55 37.74 -12.72
C ARG A 300 13.38 38.29 -13.89
N GLY A 301 12.75 38.65 -15.02
CA GLY A 301 13.42 39.15 -16.22
C GLY A 301 14.07 38.07 -17.10
N HIS A 302 13.94 36.83 -16.76
CA HIS A 302 14.42 35.64 -17.49
C HIS A 302 13.25 34.81 -17.99
N ARG A 303 13.55 33.68 -18.64
CA ARG A 303 12.57 32.76 -19.18
C ARG A 303 12.75 31.40 -18.53
N VAL A 304 11.66 30.83 -18.03
CA VAL A 304 11.60 29.51 -17.45
C VAL A 304 10.92 28.56 -18.43
N TYR A 305 11.64 27.55 -18.87
CA TYR A 305 11.15 26.55 -19.81
C TYR A 305 10.18 25.58 -19.12
N TYR A 306 9.08 25.28 -19.79
CA TYR A 306 8.15 24.22 -19.38
C TYR A 306 7.77 23.33 -20.57
N ARG A 307 7.38 22.08 -20.25
CA ARG A 307 6.91 21.05 -21.18
C ARG A 307 5.63 20.45 -20.64
N MET A 308 4.61 20.37 -21.49
CA MET A 308 3.30 19.79 -21.17
C MET A 308 3.05 18.58 -22.06
N VAL A 309 2.55 17.49 -21.50
CA VAL A 309 2.27 16.22 -22.18
C VAL A 309 0.81 15.84 -21.94
N GLY A 310 0.10 15.48 -23.02
CA GLY A 310 -1.34 15.20 -22.98
C GLY A 310 -2.18 16.49 -22.99
N GLU A 311 -3.48 16.30 -22.94
CA GLU A 311 -4.47 17.39 -22.91
C GLU A 311 -5.11 17.52 -21.53
N ARG A 312 -5.69 18.68 -21.24
CA ARG A 312 -6.49 18.87 -20.04
C ARG A 312 -7.86 18.25 -20.22
N HIS A 313 -8.30 17.53 -19.22
CA HIS A 313 -9.64 16.96 -19.17
C HIS A 313 -10.38 17.48 -17.93
N GLU A 314 -11.67 17.73 -18.08
CA GLU A 314 -12.52 18.14 -16.97
C GLU A 314 -12.50 17.06 -15.86
N GLY A 315 -12.39 17.49 -14.61
CA GLY A 315 -12.28 16.59 -13.45
C GLY A 315 -10.94 15.87 -13.30
N LYS A 316 -9.92 16.21 -14.12
CA LYS A 316 -8.56 15.65 -14.04
C LYS A 316 -7.54 16.77 -13.84
N ALA A 317 -7.13 16.99 -12.59
CA ALA A 317 -6.13 17.98 -12.26
C ALA A 317 -4.77 17.62 -12.90
N PRO A 318 -4.05 18.55 -13.54
CA PRO A 318 -2.70 18.28 -14.04
C PRO A 318 -1.74 17.86 -12.94
N ILE A 319 -0.69 17.10 -13.31
CA ILE A 319 0.42 16.79 -12.42
C ILE A 319 1.65 17.61 -12.81
N VAL A 320 2.20 18.36 -11.86
CA VAL A 320 3.45 19.14 -12.03
C VAL A 320 4.61 18.37 -11.42
N LEU A 321 5.64 18.12 -12.21
CA LEU A 321 6.84 17.38 -11.84
C LEU A 321 7.98 18.34 -11.51
N LEU A 322 8.47 18.27 -10.27
CA LEU A 322 9.52 19.13 -9.72
C LEU A 322 10.81 18.31 -9.65
N HIS A 323 11.79 18.66 -10.48
CA HIS A 323 13.05 17.92 -10.54
C HIS A 323 13.97 18.17 -9.34
N GLY A 324 14.92 17.27 -9.15
CA GLY A 324 15.91 17.27 -8.06
C GLY A 324 17.04 18.29 -8.27
N GLY A 325 18.04 18.17 -7.42
CA GLY A 325 19.22 19.04 -7.35
C GLY A 325 19.32 19.73 -5.99
N PRO A 326 19.14 21.07 -5.88
CA PRO A 326 18.75 22.04 -6.92
C PRO A 326 19.67 22.06 -8.12
N GLY A 327 19.13 22.38 -9.31
CA GLY A 327 19.96 22.55 -10.49
C GLY A 327 20.12 21.29 -11.38
N SER A 328 19.30 20.25 -11.20
CA SER A 328 19.12 19.20 -12.21
C SER A 328 18.27 19.72 -13.38
N THR A 329 17.60 18.88 -14.13
CA THR A 329 16.73 19.28 -15.25
C THR A 329 15.52 18.36 -15.34
N HIS A 330 14.48 18.77 -16.08
CA HIS A 330 13.28 17.96 -16.30
C HIS A 330 13.52 16.64 -17.06
N ASN A 331 14.60 16.53 -17.82
CA ASN A 331 14.80 15.48 -18.84
C ASN A 331 14.46 14.05 -18.40
N TYR A 332 14.84 13.66 -17.19
CA TYR A 332 14.57 12.30 -16.72
C TYR A 332 13.08 12.03 -16.46
N PHE A 333 12.29 13.08 -16.27
CA PHE A 333 10.84 12.97 -16.12
C PHE A 333 10.11 12.70 -17.44
N GLU A 334 10.77 12.84 -18.60
CA GLU A 334 10.17 12.46 -19.88
C GLU A 334 9.82 10.96 -19.92
N LEU A 335 10.45 10.15 -19.05
CA LEU A 335 10.05 8.75 -18.83
C LEU A 335 8.60 8.61 -18.30
N LEU A 336 8.08 9.65 -17.66
CA LEU A 336 6.72 9.67 -17.11
C LEU A 336 5.67 10.23 -18.07
N ASP A 337 6.01 10.50 -19.34
CA ASP A 337 5.08 11.00 -20.35
C ASP A 337 3.82 10.14 -20.49
N GLN A 338 3.97 8.83 -20.36
CA GLN A 338 2.82 7.91 -20.43
C GLN A 338 1.77 8.12 -19.34
N ILE A 339 2.09 8.81 -18.24
CA ILE A 339 1.11 9.14 -17.20
C ILE A 339 -0.03 9.97 -17.76
N ALA A 340 0.19 10.72 -18.84
CA ALA A 340 -0.86 11.45 -19.53
C ALA A 340 -2.00 10.54 -20.07
N GLU A 341 -1.76 9.23 -20.24
CA GLU A 341 -2.82 8.27 -20.59
C GLU A 341 -3.89 8.12 -19.48
N THR A 342 -3.60 8.52 -18.26
CA THR A 342 -4.60 8.58 -17.17
C THR A 342 -5.63 9.71 -17.35
N GLY A 343 -5.42 10.58 -18.33
CA GLY A 343 -6.18 11.81 -18.55
C GLY A 343 -5.69 13.01 -17.74
N HIS A 344 -4.64 12.86 -16.93
CA HIS A 344 -3.98 13.96 -16.22
C HIS A 344 -2.87 14.54 -17.10
N GLN A 345 -2.96 15.83 -17.46
CA GLN A 345 -1.87 16.49 -18.19
C GLN A 345 -0.60 16.48 -17.33
N VAL A 346 0.52 16.04 -17.89
CA VAL A 346 1.82 16.01 -17.21
C VAL A 346 2.58 17.30 -17.56
N ILE A 347 3.00 18.03 -16.55
CA ILE A 347 3.73 19.29 -16.71
C ILE A 347 5.08 19.17 -16.01
N MET A 348 6.14 19.47 -16.70
CA MET A 348 7.50 19.52 -16.16
C MET A 348 8.18 20.80 -16.61
N TYR A 349 9.14 21.29 -15.85
CA TYR A 349 9.86 22.50 -16.17
C TYR A 349 11.31 22.43 -15.71
N ASP A 350 12.19 23.19 -16.31
CA ASP A 350 13.53 23.44 -15.79
C ASP A 350 13.44 24.61 -14.82
N GLN A 351 13.75 24.35 -13.54
CA GLN A 351 13.79 25.42 -12.54
C GLN A 351 14.85 26.44 -12.90
N LEU A 352 14.64 27.69 -12.50
CA LEU A 352 15.59 28.77 -12.78
C LEU A 352 17.00 28.39 -12.33
N GLY A 353 17.97 28.62 -13.20
CA GLY A 353 19.39 28.32 -12.96
C GLY A 353 19.89 27.02 -13.57
N CYS A 354 19.05 26.22 -14.24
CA CYS A 354 19.47 25.00 -14.92
C CYS A 354 18.78 24.79 -16.27
N GLY A 355 19.25 23.81 -17.03
CA GLY A 355 18.66 23.34 -18.26
C GLY A 355 18.43 24.46 -19.27
N LEU A 356 17.22 24.51 -19.82
CA LEU A 356 16.75 25.55 -20.75
C LEU A 356 16.32 26.84 -20.03
N SER A 357 16.30 26.85 -18.69
CA SER A 357 16.08 28.00 -17.81
C SER A 357 17.39 28.49 -17.17
N TYR A 358 18.54 28.12 -17.74
CA TYR A 358 19.82 28.46 -17.16
C TYR A 358 20.07 29.98 -17.14
N VAL A 359 20.54 30.46 -15.99
CA VAL A 359 20.98 31.83 -15.76
C VAL A 359 22.35 31.79 -15.12
N GLU A 360 23.28 32.60 -15.62
CA GLU A 360 24.63 32.66 -15.08
C GLU A 360 24.71 33.67 -13.93
N GLY A 361 25.48 33.37 -12.91
CA GLY A 361 25.64 34.23 -11.74
C GLY A 361 24.47 34.20 -10.78
N HIS A 362 24.21 35.33 -10.12
CA HIS A 362 23.10 35.53 -9.18
C HIS A 362 23.07 34.59 -7.97
N PRO A 363 24.18 34.43 -7.23
CA PRO A 363 24.18 33.54 -6.05
C PRO A 363 23.13 33.93 -5.01
N GLU A 364 22.69 35.17 -4.96
CA GLU A 364 21.63 35.69 -4.09
C GLU A 364 20.23 35.17 -4.42
N TRP A 365 20.03 34.58 -5.60
CA TRP A 365 18.75 34.03 -6.05
C TRP A 365 18.57 32.54 -5.67
N TRP A 366 19.67 31.83 -5.42
CA TRP A 366 19.61 30.38 -5.20
C TRP A 366 19.17 30.06 -3.76
N LYS A 367 17.92 30.41 -3.47
CA LYS A 367 17.26 30.24 -2.19
C LYS A 367 15.90 29.56 -2.38
N THR A 368 15.46 28.85 -1.39
CA THR A 368 14.17 28.15 -1.35
C THR A 368 13.01 29.06 -1.77
N ASP A 369 12.94 30.30 -1.24
CA ASP A 369 11.89 31.26 -1.57
C ASP A 369 11.83 31.60 -3.07
N THR A 370 12.96 31.66 -3.76
CA THR A 370 13.00 31.95 -5.19
C THR A 370 12.29 30.85 -6.00
N TRP A 371 12.56 29.60 -5.70
CA TRP A 371 11.93 28.48 -6.40
C TRP A 371 10.46 28.26 -5.97
N VAL A 372 10.11 28.61 -4.72
CA VAL A 372 8.72 28.66 -4.26
C VAL A 372 7.92 29.72 -5.04
N ASP A 373 8.47 30.94 -5.21
CA ASP A 373 7.87 32.01 -6.03
C ASP A 373 7.76 31.63 -7.51
N GLU A 374 8.76 30.89 -8.02
CA GLU A 374 8.77 30.39 -9.40
C GLU A 374 7.64 29.38 -9.63
N LEU A 375 7.45 28.41 -8.71
CA LEU A 375 6.38 27.43 -8.81
C LEU A 375 5.00 28.09 -8.73
N ASP A 376 4.84 29.08 -7.87
CA ASP A 376 3.60 29.87 -7.80
C ASP A 376 3.34 30.62 -9.10
N SER A 377 4.38 31.26 -9.67
CA SER A 377 4.31 31.93 -10.96
C SER A 377 3.97 30.98 -12.11
N LEU A 378 4.51 29.75 -12.09
CA LEU A 378 4.20 28.73 -13.10
C LEU A 378 2.73 28.32 -13.05
N ARG A 379 2.20 28.10 -11.84
CA ARG A 379 0.79 27.78 -11.65
C ARG A 379 -0.13 28.89 -12.17
N GLN A 380 0.19 30.13 -11.84
CA GLN A 380 -0.56 31.30 -12.31
C GLN A 380 -0.47 31.46 -13.84
N TYR A 381 0.73 31.37 -14.40
CA TYR A 381 0.97 31.55 -15.83
C TYR A 381 0.26 30.51 -16.69
N LEU A 382 0.23 29.25 -16.22
CA LEU A 382 -0.42 28.15 -16.93
C LEU A 382 -1.88 27.95 -16.49
N HIS A 383 -2.44 28.81 -15.64
CA HIS A 383 -3.81 28.71 -15.11
C HIS A 383 -4.10 27.34 -14.47
N LEU A 384 -3.24 26.93 -13.53
CA LEU A 384 -3.31 25.66 -12.82
C LEU A 384 -4.01 25.83 -11.47
N ASP A 385 -5.33 26.00 -11.46
CA ASP A 385 -6.12 26.18 -10.24
C ASP A 385 -6.07 24.92 -9.36
N GLN A 386 -6.11 23.75 -9.98
CA GLN A 386 -5.97 22.45 -9.32
C GLN A 386 -4.76 21.70 -9.88
N VAL A 387 -3.98 21.07 -8.99
CA VAL A 387 -2.77 20.32 -9.38
C VAL A 387 -2.49 19.16 -8.44
N HIS A 388 -1.82 18.13 -8.96
CA HIS A 388 -0.99 17.22 -8.17
C HIS A 388 0.46 17.70 -8.27
N LEU A 389 1.22 17.59 -7.19
CA LEU A 389 2.64 17.93 -7.18
C LEU A 389 3.47 16.67 -6.94
N LEU A 390 4.33 16.31 -7.90
CA LEU A 390 5.32 15.27 -7.72
C LEU A 390 6.69 15.91 -7.62
N GLY A 391 7.35 15.75 -6.47
CA GLY A 391 8.72 16.22 -6.29
C GLY A 391 9.68 15.08 -6.06
N GLN A 392 10.75 15.02 -6.85
CA GLN A 392 11.83 14.07 -6.69
C GLN A 392 13.03 14.75 -6.03
N SER A 393 13.59 14.12 -4.98
CA SER A 393 14.77 14.66 -4.28
C SER A 393 14.50 16.10 -3.80
N TRP A 394 15.35 17.07 -4.14
CA TRP A 394 15.08 18.49 -3.89
C TRP A 394 13.68 18.95 -4.33
N GLY A 395 13.16 18.43 -5.44
CA GLY A 395 11.81 18.77 -5.89
C GLY A 395 10.73 18.44 -4.86
N GLY A 396 10.91 17.41 -4.06
CA GLY A 396 10.01 17.09 -2.94
C GLY A 396 10.18 18.05 -1.76
N MET A 397 11.39 18.49 -1.46
CA MET A 397 11.64 19.57 -0.48
C MET A 397 10.95 20.87 -0.93
N LEU A 398 11.06 21.21 -2.22
CA LEU A 398 10.37 22.36 -2.82
C LEU A 398 8.85 22.24 -2.68
N ALA A 399 8.28 21.05 -2.96
CA ALA A 399 6.84 20.82 -2.78
C ALA A 399 6.40 21.01 -1.32
N LEU A 400 7.18 20.48 -0.35
CA LEU A 400 6.92 20.66 1.08
C LEU A 400 6.99 22.13 1.49
N ALA A 401 8.03 22.84 1.07
CA ALA A 401 8.18 24.28 1.34
C ALA A 401 7.00 25.06 0.74
N TYR A 402 6.65 24.78 -0.52
CA TYR A 402 5.56 25.44 -1.20
C TYR A 402 4.22 25.29 -0.48
N VAL A 403 3.84 24.05 -0.12
CA VAL A 403 2.54 23.81 0.52
C VAL A 403 2.48 24.34 1.95
N TYR A 404 3.59 24.30 2.67
CA TYR A 404 3.65 24.79 4.06
C TYR A 404 3.75 26.31 4.15
N GLU A 405 4.58 26.96 3.30
CA GLU A 405 4.83 28.40 3.41
C GLU A 405 3.78 29.25 2.66
N ARG A 406 3.19 28.72 1.58
CA ARG A 406 2.21 29.44 0.78
C ARG A 406 0.77 29.03 1.04
N HIS A 407 0.53 27.88 1.66
CA HIS A 407 -0.81 27.31 1.87
C HIS A 407 -1.68 27.38 0.60
N PRO A 408 -1.17 26.93 -0.56
CA PRO A 408 -1.85 27.12 -1.83
C PRO A 408 -3.15 26.33 -1.90
N GLU A 409 -4.20 26.98 -2.39
CA GLU A 409 -5.44 26.26 -2.71
C GLU A 409 -5.25 25.33 -3.93
N GLY A 410 -6.08 24.31 -4.05
CA GLY A 410 -6.18 23.43 -5.21
C GLY A 410 -5.06 22.39 -5.36
N VAL A 411 -4.20 22.19 -4.38
CA VAL A 411 -3.28 21.04 -4.38
C VAL A 411 -4.04 19.79 -3.94
N LYS A 412 -4.31 18.91 -4.91
CA LYS A 412 -5.11 17.69 -4.73
C LYS A 412 -4.34 16.60 -3.99
N SER A 413 -3.07 16.41 -4.32
CA SER A 413 -2.18 15.48 -3.64
C SER A 413 -0.72 15.84 -3.83
N LEU A 414 0.12 15.32 -2.92
CA LEU A 414 1.57 15.35 -3.01
C LEU A 414 2.10 13.95 -3.35
N ILE A 415 3.15 13.91 -4.17
CA ILE A 415 3.93 12.71 -4.39
C ILE A 415 5.39 13.05 -4.06
N LEU A 416 5.89 12.53 -2.95
CA LEU A 416 7.23 12.77 -2.42
C LEU A 416 8.11 11.58 -2.81
N SER A 417 8.81 11.70 -3.94
CA SER A 417 9.61 10.62 -4.51
C SER A 417 11.08 10.79 -4.16
N SER A 418 11.64 9.85 -3.41
CA SER A 418 13.06 9.83 -3.04
C SER A 418 13.54 11.19 -2.52
N THR A 419 12.81 11.78 -1.59
CA THR A 419 13.02 13.16 -1.11
C THR A 419 13.41 13.20 0.36
N ASN A 420 13.56 14.40 0.89
CA ASN A 420 14.14 14.66 2.20
C ASN A 420 13.30 15.69 2.98
N PRO A 421 12.83 15.34 4.19
CA PRO A 421 12.07 16.26 5.04
C PRO A 421 12.97 17.10 5.97
N SER A 422 14.27 16.76 6.10
CA SER A 422 15.16 17.34 7.10
C SER A 422 16.63 17.19 6.70
N ALA A 423 17.31 18.32 6.56
CA ALA A 423 18.72 18.33 6.19
C ALA A 423 19.59 17.61 7.24
N SER A 424 19.25 17.73 8.52
CA SER A 424 20.00 17.05 9.59
C SER A 424 19.87 15.53 9.51
N ILE A 425 18.65 15.00 9.33
CA ILE A 425 18.41 13.56 9.18
C ILE A 425 19.09 13.03 7.90
N TRP A 426 19.04 13.80 6.81
CA TRP A 426 19.71 13.41 5.57
C TRP A 426 21.22 13.25 5.80
N VAL A 427 21.87 14.26 6.33
CA VAL A 427 23.32 14.23 6.58
C VAL A 427 23.71 13.07 7.49
N GLU A 428 22.95 12.80 8.55
CA GLU A 428 23.17 11.67 9.45
C GLU A 428 23.07 10.33 8.70
N GLU A 429 22.03 10.14 7.90
CA GLU A 429 21.81 8.91 7.15
C GLU A 429 22.85 8.71 6.04
N GLN A 430 23.25 9.79 5.32
CA GLN A 430 24.33 9.67 4.34
C GLN A 430 25.64 9.22 5.01
N HIS A 431 26.01 9.80 6.15
CA HIS A 431 27.20 9.36 6.90
C HIS A 431 27.06 7.95 7.49
N ARG A 432 25.84 7.51 7.80
CA ARG A 432 25.57 6.12 8.16
C ARG A 432 25.85 5.17 6.99
N LEU A 433 25.39 5.52 5.77
CA LEU A 433 25.64 4.72 4.56
C LEU A 433 27.13 4.66 4.22
N VAL A 434 27.87 5.76 4.39
CA VAL A 434 29.34 5.80 4.17
C VAL A 434 30.06 4.73 4.99
N LYS A 435 29.56 4.35 6.18
CA LYS A 435 30.17 3.31 7.04
C LYS A 435 30.18 1.92 6.40
N TYR A 436 29.35 1.67 5.38
CA TYR A 436 29.31 0.42 4.65
C TYR A 436 30.24 0.38 3.42
N LEU A 437 30.88 1.50 3.07
CA LEU A 437 31.91 1.54 2.03
C LEU A 437 33.21 0.85 2.51
N PRO A 438 34.10 0.45 1.58
CA PRO A 438 35.44 0.00 1.92
C PRO A 438 36.21 1.03 2.78
N GLU A 439 36.96 0.59 3.77
CA GLU A 439 37.67 1.45 4.73
C GLU A 439 38.53 2.54 4.07
N LYS A 440 39.15 2.21 2.93
CA LYS A 440 39.96 3.16 2.13
C LYS A 440 39.12 4.33 1.62
N GLU A 441 37.86 4.07 1.23
CA GLU A 441 36.93 5.07 0.70
C GLU A 441 36.38 5.92 1.85
N GLN A 442 36.01 5.30 2.98
CA GLN A 442 35.63 6.02 4.19
C GLN A 442 36.68 7.03 4.61
N LYS A 443 37.97 6.61 4.63
CA LYS A 443 39.11 7.48 4.97
C LYS A 443 39.30 8.62 3.96
N ALA A 444 39.07 8.37 2.67
CA ALA A 444 39.14 9.39 1.63
C ALA A 444 38.06 10.47 1.80
N ILE A 445 36.83 10.05 2.10
CA ILE A 445 35.70 10.94 2.36
C ILE A 445 35.98 11.78 3.61
N ALA A 446 36.29 11.15 4.75
CA ALA A 446 36.57 11.86 6.01
C ALA A 446 37.71 12.87 5.88
N ARG A 447 38.76 12.54 5.11
CA ARG A 447 39.86 13.48 4.83
C ARG A 447 39.42 14.67 3.99
N ALA A 448 38.62 14.44 2.98
CA ALA A 448 38.12 15.53 2.12
C ALA A 448 37.22 16.48 2.92
N GLU A 449 36.36 15.97 3.77
CA GLU A 449 35.51 16.75 4.68
C GLU A 449 36.33 17.58 5.67
N ALA A 450 37.34 16.95 6.31
CA ALA A 450 38.20 17.64 7.24
C ALA A 450 39.05 18.76 6.62
N THR A 451 39.39 18.66 5.34
CA THR A 451 40.26 19.63 4.62
C THR A 451 39.50 20.56 3.68
N GLY A 452 38.23 20.29 3.40
CA GLY A 452 37.46 20.97 2.35
C GLY A 452 37.95 20.66 0.93
N ASN A 453 38.84 19.68 0.74
CA ASN A 453 39.39 19.35 -0.57
C ASN A 453 38.59 18.24 -1.26
N PHE A 454 37.45 18.60 -1.83
CA PHE A 454 36.58 17.71 -2.59
C PHE A 454 37.08 17.43 -4.02
N SER A 455 38.20 18.03 -4.46
CA SER A 455 38.85 17.74 -5.73
C SER A 455 39.88 16.59 -5.67
N ASP A 456 40.13 16.03 -4.48
CA ASP A 456 41.03 14.87 -4.30
C ASP A 456 40.54 13.66 -5.09
N LYS A 457 41.44 13.01 -5.86
CA LYS A 457 41.08 11.89 -6.74
C LYS A 457 40.59 10.66 -5.98
N ALA A 458 41.03 10.45 -4.75
CA ALA A 458 40.55 9.32 -3.95
C ALA A 458 39.13 9.59 -3.44
N TYR A 459 38.85 10.83 -3.04
CA TYR A 459 37.48 11.28 -2.72
C TYR A 459 36.55 11.14 -3.93
N GLN A 460 36.96 11.64 -5.11
CA GLN A 460 36.13 11.59 -6.32
C GLN A 460 35.75 10.14 -6.70
N ARG A 461 36.67 9.18 -6.52
CA ARG A 461 36.37 7.76 -6.75
C ARG A 461 35.42 7.18 -5.69
N ALA A 462 35.63 7.54 -4.41
CA ALA A 462 34.80 7.07 -3.33
C ALA A 462 33.36 7.60 -3.46
N ILE A 463 33.19 8.89 -3.80
CA ILE A 463 31.85 9.47 -3.99
C ILE A 463 31.16 8.93 -5.24
N ALA A 464 31.92 8.67 -6.33
CA ALA A 464 31.35 8.04 -7.52
C ALA A 464 30.81 6.62 -7.24
N HIS A 465 31.57 5.81 -6.47
CA HIS A 465 31.11 4.49 -6.03
C HIS A 465 29.90 4.60 -5.10
N TYR A 466 29.90 5.53 -4.15
CA TYR A 466 28.78 5.81 -3.26
C TYR A 466 27.50 6.17 -4.06
N MET A 467 27.61 7.06 -5.04
CA MET A 467 26.49 7.44 -5.90
C MET A 467 26.01 6.29 -6.80
N GLU A 468 26.90 5.41 -7.24
CA GLU A 468 26.51 4.20 -7.96
C GLU A 468 25.72 3.23 -7.08
N LEU A 469 26.06 3.11 -5.81
CA LEU A 469 25.35 2.24 -4.86
C LEU A 469 23.97 2.77 -4.49
N HIS A 470 23.79 4.09 -4.35
CA HIS A 470 22.62 4.68 -3.71
C HIS A 470 21.82 5.67 -4.57
N CYS A 471 22.42 6.24 -5.64
CA CYS A 471 21.72 7.21 -6.48
C CYS A 471 21.22 6.59 -7.78
N ALA A 472 22.10 6.20 -8.68
CA ALA A 472 21.72 5.62 -9.96
C ALA A 472 22.89 4.88 -10.60
N ALA A 473 22.59 3.93 -11.49
CA ALA A 473 23.56 3.33 -12.37
C ALA A 473 24.13 4.38 -13.35
N PRO A 474 25.40 4.26 -13.76
CA PRO A 474 25.95 5.09 -14.80
C PRO A 474 25.13 5.01 -16.10
N VAL A 475 24.93 6.15 -16.76
CA VAL A 475 24.22 6.21 -18.03
C VAL A 475 25.04 5.46 -19.09
N SER A 476 24.40 4.55 -19.81
CA SER A 476 24.98 3.71 -20.86
C SER A 476 24.41 4.05 -22.25
N PRO A 477 25.02 3.57 -23.35
CA PRO A 477 24.44 3.72 -24.69
C PRO A 477 23.04 3.12 -24.84
N SER A 478 22.65 2.17 -24.02
CA SER A 478 21.32 1.54 -24.00
C SER A 478 20.30 2.29 -23.13
N SER A 479 20.74 3.26 -22.31
CA SER A 479 19.84 4.06 -21.51
C SER A 479 18.88 4.87 -22.40
N PRO A 480 17.65 5.20 -21.93
CA PRO A 480 16.73 6.08 -22.64
C PRO A 480 17.35 7.38 -23.11
N GLU A 481 16.91 7.90 -24.23
CA GLU A 481 17.50 9.09 -24.87
C GLU A 481 17.49 10.32 -23.96
N CYS A 482 16.38 10.54 -23.25
CA CYS A 482 16.20 11.65 -22.31
C CYS A 482 17.23 11.64 -21.15
N LEU A 483 17.75 10.47 -20.78
CA LEU A 483 18.83 10.34 -19.78
C LEU A 483 20.21 10.62 -20.38
N ARG A 484 20.41 10.29 -21.67
CA ARG A 484 21.69 10.45 -22.40
C ARG A 484 21.89 11.85 -22.98
N ARG A 485 20.80 12.57 -23.22
CA ARG A 485 20.83 13.91 -23.81
C ARG A 485 21.68 14.87 -22.96
N PRO A 486 22.61 15.63 -23.59
CA PRO A 486 23.37 16.64 -22.88
C PRO A 486 22.43 17.68 -22.23
N LYS A 487 22.74 18.04 -21.00
CA LYS A 487 21.97 19.01 -20.23
C LYS A 487 22.87 19.98 -19.50
N ARG A 488 22.42 21.20 -19.31
CA ARG A 488 23.17 22.22 -18.57
C ARG A 488 22.77 22.19 -17.10
N ALA A 489 23.58 21.50 -16.28
CA ALA A 489 23.34 21.47 -14.84
C ALA A 489 23.56 22.86 -14.19
N GLY A 490 22.78 23.18 -13.19
CA GLY A 490 22.89 24.39 -12.39
C GLY A 490 23.88 24.21 -11.23
N THR A 491 25.17 24.12 -11.55
CA THR A 491 26.21 23.87 -10.52
C THR A 491 26.21 24.95 -9.43
N LEU A 492 26.03 26.23 -9.81
CA LEU A 492 25.99 27.33 -8.84
C LEU A 492 24.73 27.25 -7.96
N SER A 493 23.58 26.95 -8.55
CA SER A 493 22.33 26.79 -7.80
C SER A 493 22.40 25.59 -6.85
N TYR A 494 23.06 24.49 -7.24
CA TYR A 494 23.30 23.34 -6.36
C TYR A 494 24.18 23.71 -5.16
N ILE A 495 25.35 24.34 -5.40
CA ILE A 495 26.28 24.70 -4.35
C ILE A 495 25.68 25.72 -3.38
N CYS A 496 24.99 26.75 -3.88
CA CYS A 496 24.34 27.75 -3.04
C CYS A 496 23.11 27.21 -2.31
N GLY A 497 22.33 26.34 -2.95
CA GLY A 497 21.15 25.72 -2.36
C GLY A 497 21.49 24.64 -1.36
N TRP A 498 22.21 23.62 -1.77
CA TRP A 498 22.53 22.46 -0.93
C TRP A 498 23.92 22.54 -0.33
N GLY A 499 24.96 22.49 -1.15
CA GLY A 499 26.36 22.45 -0.71
C GLY A 499 27.27 21.80 -1.74
N PRO A 500 28.49 21.41 -1.33
CA PRO A 500 29.50 20.92 -2.26
C PRO A 500 29.24 19.50 -2.76
N ASN A 501 28.42 18.71 -2.06
CA ASN A 501 28.10 17.30 -2.37
C ASN A 501 26.91 16.80 -1.56
N GLU A 502 26.42 15.58 -1.80
CA GLU A 502 25.25 14.98 -1.14
C GLU A 502 25.42 14.77 0.37
N LEU A 503 26.64 14.64 0.86
CA LEU A 503 26.93 14.35 2.27
C LEU A 503 26.88 15.59 3.16
N ASN A 504 26.97 16.80 2.57
CA ASN A 504 27.25 18.04 3.30
C ASN A 504 26.28 19.16 2.91
N ALA A 505 25.20 19.32 3.67
CA ALA A 505 24.27 20.42 3.55
C ALA A 505 24.87 21.70 4.17
N THR A 506 25.40 22.61 3.35
CA THR A 506 26.05 23.86 3.83
C THR A 506 25.48 25.11 3.17
N GLY A 507 24.57 24.95 2.20
CA GLY A 507 23.90 26.03 1.49
C GLY A 507 22.66 26.58 2.21
N ASP A 508 21.75 27.17 1.46
CA ASP A 508 20.47 27.71 1.96
C ASP A 508 19.62 26.66 2.69
N LEU A 509 19.69 25.40 2.24
CA LEU A 509 18.91 24.27 2.76
C LEU A 509 19.49 23.64 4.02
N LYS A 510 20.61 24.10 4.57
CA LYS A 510 21.25 23.51 5.75
C LYS A 510 20.35 23.45 6.99
N ASP A 511 19.41 24.37 7.10
CA ASP A 511 18.46 24.50 8.20
C ASP A 511 17.03 24.05 7.78
N PHE A 512 16.90 23.29 6.70
CA PHE A 512 15.62 22.75 6.23
C PHE A 512 15.15 21.63 7.15
N GLU A 513 14.18 21.94 8.02
CA GLU A 513 13.63 21.01 9.01
C GLU A 513 12.11 21.04 8.96
N TYR A 514 11.48 20.04 8.31
CA TYR A 514 10.05 20.02 8.03
C TYR A 514 9.28 18.89 8.71
N ILE A 515 9.91 17.96 9.42
CA ILE A 515 9.23 16.82 10.08
C ILE A 515 8.06 17.30 10.95
N GLU A 516 8.26 18.27 11.83
CA GLU A 516 7.19 18.78 12.69
C GLU A 516 6.15 19.58 11.90
N LYS A 517 6.58 20.30 10.86
CA LYS A 517 5.69 21.06 9.97
C LYS A 517 4.75 20.14 9.17
N MET A 518 5.25 18.97 8.74
CA MET A 518 4.49 17.98 8.00
C MET A 518 3.25 17.47 8.76
N ARG A 519 3.27 17.46 10.09
CA ARG A 519 2.12 17.08 10.92
C ARG A 519 0.87 17.95 10.70
N SER A 520 1.04 19.15 10.16
CA SER A 520 -0.06 20.07 9.82
C SER A 520 -0.55 19.93 8.37
N ILE A 521 0.19 19.24 7.49
CA ILE A 521 -0.18 19.06 6.09
C ILE A 521 -1.29 18.02 6.00
N ARG A 522 -2.46 18.45 5.52
CA ARG A 522 -3.66 17.60 5.36
C ARG A 522 -3.86 17.10 3.93
N ILE A 523 -2.97 17.47 3.03
CA ILE A 523 -3.02 17.05 1.63
C ILE A 523 -2.66 15.57 1.54
N PRO A 524 -3.46 14.72 0.87
CA PRO A 524 -3.12 13.32 0.65
C PRO A 524 -1.73 13.18 0.03
N THR A 525 -0.87 12.36 0.62
CA THR A 525 0.55 12.30 0.21
C THR A 525 1.00 10.86 -0.05
N LEU A 526 1.55 10.62 -1.23
CA LEU A 526 2.26 9.39 -1.57
C LEU A 526 3.76 9.60 -1.34
N VAL A 527 4.35 8.82 -0.43
CA VAL A 527 5.80 8.78 -0.22
C VAL A 527 6.36 7.60 -1.01
N ILE A 528 7.37 7.83 -1.84
CA ILE A 528 8.05 6.79 -2.63
C ILE A 528 9.53 6.82 -2.29
N SER A 529 10.12 5.64 -2.04
CA SER A 529 11.58 5.48 -1.89
C SER A 529 12.05 4.13 -2.38
N GLY A 530 13.33 4.03 -2.76
CA GLY A 530 14.00 2.76 -2.98
C GLY A 530 14.51 2.15 -1.68
N SER A 531 14.80 0.84 -1.67
CA SER A 531 15.43 0.19 -0.51
C SER A 531 16.93 0.51 -0.39
N GLU A 532 17.57 0.85 -1.51
CA GLU A 532 19.00 1.19 -1.61
C GLU A 532 19.23 2.71 -1.84
N ASP A 533 18.21 3.51 -1.61
CA ASP A 533 18.11 4.93 -1.93
C ASP A 533 18.98 5.81 -1.01
N LEU A 534 19.40 6.97 -1.49
CA LEU A 534 19.90 8.08 -0.68
C LEU A 534 18.83 8.54 0.33
N CYS A 535 17.56 8.63 -0.11
CA CYS A 535 16.39 8.73 0.77
C CYS A 535 16.12 7.37 1.40
N THR A 536 16.90 7.03 2.42
CA THR A 536 16.82 5.72 3.05
C THR A 536 15.40 5.37 3.52
N PRO A 537 15.06 4.09 3.66
CA PRO A 537 13.78 3.71 4.25
C PRO A 537 13.50 4.37 5.61
N ALA A 538 14.55 4.72 6.38
CA ALA A 538 14.39 5.44 7.64
C ALA A 538 13.89 6.88 7.42
N ILE A 539 14.42 7.59 6.41
CA ILE A 539 13.96 8.93 6.02
C ILE A 539 12.53 8.88 5.50
N ALA A 540 12.23 7.93 4.60
CA ALA A 540 10.89 7.77 4.04
C ALA A 540 9.85 7.45 5.12
N LYS A 541 10.21 6.57 6.06
CA LYS A 541 9.35 6.26 7.20
C LYS A 541 9.12 7.47 8.11
N ALA A 542 10.13 8.29 8.35
CA ALA A 542 9.96 9.51 9.15
C ALA A 542 8.96 10.49 8.50
N MET A 543 8.93 10.57 7.16
CA MET A 543 7.92 11.35 6.44
C MET A 543 6.52 10.74 6.59
N ASP A 544 6.39 9.43 6.39
CA ASP A 544 5.11 8.73 6.50
C ASP A 544 4.54 8.83 7.91
N ASP A 545 5.37 8.68 8.94
CA ASP A 545 4.95 8.81 10.35
C ASP A 545 4.54 10.26 10.73
N ALA A 546 5.08 11.27 10.04
CA ALA A 546 4.77 12.67 10.31
C ALA A 546 3.52 13.16 9.57
N LEU A 547 3.23 12.62 8.41
CA LEU A 547 2.10 13.04 7.57
C LEU A 547 0.80 12.37 8.02
N PRO A 548 -0.29 13.13 8.31
CA PRO A 548 -1.56 12.54 8.77
C PRO A 548 -2.27 11.69 7.73
N HIS A 549 -2.06 11.97 6.45
CA HIS A 549 -2.74 11.32 5.32
C HIS A 549 -1.71 10.87 4.28
N SER A 550 -0.85 9.93 4.64
CA SER A 550 0.18 9.43 3.75
C SER A 550 0.03 7.93 3.47
N ARG A 551 0.69 7.53 2.40
CA ARG A 551 0.98 6.14 2.08
C ARG A 551 2.42 6.06 1.61
N TRP A 552 3.18 5.13 2.15
CA TRP A 552 4.53 4.86 1.70
C TRP A 552 4.59 3.63 0.80
N GLU A 553 5.23 3.80 -0.37
CA GLU A 553 5.53 2.72 -1.33
C GLU A 553 7.04 2.52 -1.39
N LEU A 554 7.52 1.37 -0.95
CA LEU A 554 8.94 1.00 -0.96
C LEU A 554 9.27 0.16 -2.20
N PHE A 555 10.18 0.66 -3.04
CA PHE A 555 10.66 -0.02 -4.24
C PHE A 555 11.87 -0.87 -3.90
N ALA A 556 11.66 -2.19 -3.77
CA ALA A 556 12.70 -3.13 -3.38
C ALA A 556 13.80 -3.25 -4.45
N GLY A 557 15.05 -3.03 -4.06
CA GLY A 557 16.23 -3.05 -4.93
C GLY A 557 16.44 -1.78 -5.76
N SER A 558 15.53 -0.81 -5.68
CA SER A 558 15.71 0.49 -6.33
C SER A 558 16.51 1.45 -5.45
N ARG A 559 17.21 2.36 -6.13
CA ARG A 559 17.97 3.47 -5.55
C ARG A 559 17.16 4.77 -5.65
N HIS A 560 17.85 5.91 -5.82
CA HIS A 560 17.26 7.25 -5.79
C HIS A 560 16.35 7.59 -6.99
N MET A 561 16.32 6.74 -8.02
CA MET A 561 15.53 6.96 -9.22
C MET A 561 14.62 5.74 -9.53
N PRO A 562 13.66 5.38 -8.67
CA PRO A 562 12.82 4.20 -8.86
C PRO A 562 12.01 4.25 -10.16
N PHE A 563 11.63 5.44 -10.65
CA PHE A 563 10.96 5.62 -11.94
C PHE A 563 11.85 5.27 -13.17
N VAL A 564 13.16 5.15 -12.99
CA VAL A 564 14.10 4.64 -14.00
C VAL A 564 14.31 3.14 -13.85
N GLU A 565 14.46 2.66 -12.62
CA GLU A 565 14.94 1.32 -12.29
C GLU A 565 13.82 0.28 -12.22
N ASP A 566 12.64 0.69 -11.79
CA ASP A 566 11.41 -0.13 -11.79
C ASP A 566 10.26 0.67 -12.41
N HIS A 567 10.48 1.07 -13.66
CA HIS A 567 9.66 2.02 -14.39
C HIS A 567 8.18 1.62 -14.49
N GLU A 568 7.91 0.37 -14.86
CA GLU A 568 6.53 -0.09 -15.04
C GLU A 568 5.75 -0.08 -13.73
N HIS A 569 6.37 -0.54 -12.64
CA HIS A 569 5.76 -0.52 -11.33
C HIS A 569 5.54 0.92 -10.84
N TYR A 570 6.55 1.80 -11.03
CA TYR A 570 6.42 3.21 -10.65
C TYR A 570 5.25 3.90 -11.36
N CYS A 571 5.16 3.74 -12.68
CA CYS A 571 4.08 4.32 -13.46
C CYS A 571 2.71 3.77 -13.06
N ARG A 572 2.60 2.49 -12.74
CA ARG A 572 1.36 1.88 -12.24
C ARG A 572 0.95 2.47 -10.88
N VAL A 573 1.87 2.58 -9.94
CA VAL A 573 1.62 3.19 -8.63
C VAL A 573 1.15 4.62 -8.78
N LEU A 574 1.83 5.41 -9.63
CA LEU A 574 1.48 6.81 -9.86
C LEU A 574 0.11 6.96 -10.56
N ALA A 575 -0.16 6.13 -11.57
CA ALA A 575 -1.46 6.14 -12.26
C ALA A 575 -2.61 5.82 -11.29
N GLN A 576 -2.46 4.78 -10.48
CA GLN A 576 -3.44 4.40 -9.47
C GLN A 576 -3.66 5.51 -8.45
N TRP A 577 -2.60 6.18 -8.01
CA TRP A 577 -2.69 7.33 -7.12
C TRP A 577 -3.52 8.46 -7.72
N LEU A 578 -3.20 8.88 -8.94
CA LEU A 578 -3.88 9.98 -9.62
C LEU A 578 -5.35 9.68 -9.90
N LEU A 579 -5.67 8.44 -10.29
CA LEU A 579 -7.04 8.03 -10.58
C LEU A 579 -7.94 7.99 -9.32
N THR A 580 -7.35 7.88 -8.14
CA THR A 580 -8.08 7.83 -6.86
C THR A 580 -8.05 9.16 -6.07
N HIS A 581 -7.43 10.22 -6.60
CA HIS A 581 -7.32 11.54 -5.95
C HIS A 581 -7.67 12.67 -6.93
N ARG A 582 -8.88 12.63 -7.48
CA ARG A 582 -9.36 13.61 -8.48
C ARG A 582 -9.51 15.04 -7.94
#